data_512fec5812dd9cbca128bfdc88329222
#
_entry.id   512fec5812dd9cbca128bfdc88329222
#
_cell.length_a   1.000
_cell.length_b   1.000
_cell.length_c   1.000
_cell.angle_alpha   90.00
_cell.angle_beta   90.00
_cell.angle_gamma   90.00
#
_symmetry.space_group_name_H-M   'P 1'
#
loop_
_entity.id
_entity.type
_entity.pdbx_description
1 polymer ?
#
loop_
_entity_poly.entity_id
_entity_poly.type
_entity_poly.pdbx_seq_one_letter_code
_entity_poly.pdbx_strand_id
1 'polypeptide(L)'
;TPIFIKLSPDEEELNLEKIIRFSEDYDLDGFICSNTTTEHSYPMSGGMSGSSLKQKALDLQKKVAEIKKDKSFLIASGGVMSADDVQERLCNSADLVQLYSGYIYYGNSLLRDALEISSS
;
A
#
# COMPACT_ATOMS: atom_id res chain seq x y z
N THR A 1 -17.66 11.55 -6.20
CA THR A 1 -16.95 11.00 -5.04
C THR A 1 -15.86 10.05 -5.51
N PRO A 2 -14.59 10.25 -5.12
CA PRO A 2 -13.52 9.33 -5.49
C PRO A 2 -13.75 7.93 -4.93
N ILE A 3 -13.47 6.90 -5.74
CA ILE A 3 -13.60 5.51 -5.34
C ILE A 3 -12.26 4.81 -5.56
N PHE A 4 -11.75 4.14 -4.52
CA PHE A 4 -10.50 3.39 -4.55
C PHE A 4 -10.77 1.93 -4.19
N ILE A 5 -10.00 1.02 -4.79
CA ILE A 5 -10.03 -0.38 -4.45
C ILE A 5 -8.81 -0.73 -3.61
N LYS A 6 -9.04 -1.35 -2.46
CA LYS A 6 -7.98 -1.81 -1.57
C LYS A 6 -7.61 -3.24 -1.95
N LEU A 7 -6.36 -3.44 -2.32
CA LEU A 7 -5.87 -4.72 -2.84
C LEU A 7 -5.22 -5.55 -1.76
N SER A 8 -5.38 -6.88 -1.86
CA SER A 8 -4.75 -7.83 -0.95
C SER A 8 -3.34 -8.19 -1.44
N PRO A 9 -2.34 -8.24 -0.54
CA PRO A 9 -1.00 -8.70 -0.92
C PRO A 9 -0.96 -10.22 -1.19
N ASP A 10 -2.02 -10.93 -0.86
CA ASP A 10 -2.11 -12.39 -1.04
C ASP A 10 -2.77 -12.77 -2.36
N GLU A 11 -3.20 -11.79 -3.18
CA GLU A 11 -3.86 -12.05 -4.45
C GLU A 11 -2.89 -12.59 -5.49
N GLU A 12 -3.35 -13.57 -6.28
CA GLU A 12 -2.55 -14.09 -7.39
C GLU A 12 -2.36 -13.01 -8.48
N GLU A 13 -1.21 -13.03 -9.13
CA GLU A 13 -0.84 -12.01 -10.12
C GLU A 13 -1.85 -11.90 -11.26
N LEU A 14 -2.35 -13.02 -11.76
CA LEU A 14 -3.32 -13.03 -12.85
C LEU A 14 -4.65 -12.39 -12.43
N ASN A 15 -5.11 -12.68 -11.22
CA ASN A 15 -6.32 -12.08 -10.67
C ASN A 15 -6.13 -10.60 -10.39
N LEU A 16 -4.95 -10.22 -9.92
CA LEU A 16 -4.60 -8.82 -9.68
C LEU A 16 -4.71 -7.99 -10.97
N GLU A 17 -4.16 -8.50 -12.05
CA GLU A 17 -4.25 -7.82 -13.34
C GLU A 17 -5.69 -7.64 -13.80
N LYS A 18 -6.52 -8.67 -13.65
CA LYS A 18 -7.94 -8.60 -14.01
C LYS A 18 -8.68 -7.56 -13.18
N ILE A 19 -8.41 -7.51 -11.86
CA ILE A 19 -9.03 -6.55 -10.96
C ILE A 19 -8.66 -5.12 -11.37
N ILE A 20 -7.39 -4.88 -11.66
CA ILE A 20 -6.91 -3.55 -12.03
C ILE A 20 -7.55 -3.10 -13.35
N ARG A 21 -7.53 -3.95 -14.38
CA ARG A 21 -8.09 -3.60 -15.67
C ARG A 21 -9.60 -3.37 -15.60
N PHE A 22 -10.32 -4.22 -14.88
CA PHE A 22 -11.75 -4.06 -14.67
C PHE A 22 -12.06 -2.73 -13.97
N SER A 23 -11.31 -2.40 -12.91
CA SER A 23 -11.50 -1.18 -12.16
C SER A 23 -11.26 0.06 -13.01
N GLU A 24 -10.25 0.02 -13.86
CA GLU A 24 -9.93 1.14 -14.75
C GLU A 24 -10.98 1.29 -15.86
N ASP A 25 -11.54 0.18 -16.34
CA ASP A 25 -12.63 0.23 -17.33
C ASP A 25 -13.90 0.88 -16.77
N TYR A 26 -14.12 0.79 -15.47
CA TYR A 26 -15.23 1.43 -14.79
C TYR A 26 -14.87 2.80 -14.20
N ASP A 27 -13.73 3.36 -14.60
CA ASP A 27 -13.26 4.69 -14.20
C ASP A 27 -13.14 4.91 -12.69
N LEU A 28 -12.70 3.87 -11.96
CA LEU A 28 -12.34 4.03 -10.56
C LEU A 28 -11.07 4.90 -10.43
N ASP A 29 -10.95 5.61 -9.32
CA ASP A 29 -9.92 6.64 -9.18
C ASP A 29 -8.54 6.08 -8.89
N GLY A 30 -8.46 4.93 -8.25
CA GLY A 30 -7.15 4.36 -7.96
C GLY A 30 -7.19 3.14 -7.05
N PHE A 31 -6.02 2.82 -6.52
CA PHE A 31 -5.77 1.59 -5.76
C PHE A 31 -5.07 1.88 -4.46
N ILE A 32 -5.38 1.11 -3.42
CA ILE A 32 -4.69 1.15 -2.13
C ILE A 32 -3.90 -0.16 -1.99
N CYS A 33 -2.59 -0.06 -1.90
CA CYS A 33 -1.67 -1.19 -1.71
C CYS A 33 -1.02 -1.07 -0.34
N SER A 34 -1.45 -1.84 0.66
CA SER A 34 -2.32 -3.00 0.52
C SER A 34 -3.24 -3.16 1.73
N ASN A 35 -4.11 -4.16 1.63
CA ASN A 35 -4.83 -4.70 2.78
C ASN A 35 -3.86 -5.54 3.63
N THR A 36 -4.33 -6.06 4.77
CA THR A 36 -3.53 -6.99 5.59
C THR A 36 -3.37 -8.33 4.88
N THR A 37 -2.30 -9.06 5.23
CA THR A 37 -2.08 -10.40 4.69
C THR A 37 -2.66 -11.46 5.62
N THR A 38 -3.22 -12.53 5.03
CA THR A 38 -3.63 -13.72 5.78
C THR A 38 -2.56 -14.82 5.73
N GLU A 39 -1.52 -14.63 4.92
CA GLU A 39 -0.40 -15.58 4.80
C GLU A 39 0.69 -15.23 5.79
N HIS A 40 0.58 -15.74 7.02
CA HIS A 40 1.57 -15.51 8.07
C HIS A 40 1.83 -16.78 8.88
N SER A 41 2.94 -16.80 9.62
CA SER A 41 3.39 -17.96 10.38
C SER A 41 2.77 -18.09 11.78
N TYR A 42 1.97 -17.11 12.20
CA TYR A 42 1.34 -17.16 13.51
C TYR A 42 0.11 -18.07 13.50
N PRO A 43 -0.18 -18.75 14.63
CA PRO A 43 -1.28 -19.72 14.68
C PRO A 43 -2.67 -19.07 14.89
N MET A 44 -2.85 -17.85 14.44
CA MET A 44 -4.13 -17.14 14.56
C MET A 44 -4.67 -16.79 13.18
N SER A 45 -5.99 -16.78 13.04
CA SER A 45 -6.65 -16.33 11.82
C SER A 45 -6.75 -14.82 11.79
N GLY A 46 -6.92 -14.26 10.60
CA GLY A 46 -7.05 -12.82 10.40
C GLY A 46 -5.86 -12.24 9.67
N GLY A 47 -5.92 -10.95 9.40
CA GLY A 47 -4.89 -10.24 8.68
C GLY A 47 -3.74 -9.80 9.57
N MET A 48 -2.56 -9.71 9.00
CA MET A 48 -1.37 -9.21 9.67
C MET A 48 -1.02 -7.82 9.13
N SER A 49 -0.60 -6.92 10.04
CA SER A 49 -0.20 -5.56 9.69
C SER A 49 1.18 -5.22 10.30
N GLY A 50 1.62 -3.98 10.13
CA GLY A 50 2.90 -3.52 10.68
C GLY A 50 4.10 -3.96 9.84
N SER A 51 5.25 -4.13 10.51
CA SER A 51 6.52 -4.40 9.82
C SER A 51 6.54 -5.74 9.10
N SER A 52 5.79 -6.74 9.59
CA SER A 52 5.75 -8.06 8.95
C SER A 52 5.00 -8.04 7.61
N LEU A 53 4.18 -7.04 7.35
CA LEU A 53 3.49 -6.83 6.08
C LEU A 53 4.36 -6.08 5.06
N LYS A 54 5.40 -5.41 5.52
CA LYS A 54 6.17 -4.43 4.75
C LYS A 54 6.59 -4.91 3.37
N GLN A 55 7.26 -6.06 3.29
CA GLN A 55 7.79 -6.56 2.03
C GLN A 55 6.68 -6.98 1.06
N LYS A 56 5.65 -7.65 1.56
CA LYS A 56 4.52 -8.07 0.73
C LYS A 56 3.78 -6.87 0.16
N ALA A 57 3.58 -5.83 0.97
CA ALA A 57 2.90 -4.62 0.52
C ALA A 57 3.72 -3.87 -0.53
N LEU A 58 5.03 -3.79 -0.35
CA LEU A 58 5.90 -3.15 -1.32
C LEU A 58 5.93 -3.92 -2.65
N ASP A 59 6.02 -5.25 -2.60
CA ASP A 59 6.02 -6.08 -3.81
C ASP A 59 4.69 -5.92 -4.57
N LEU A 60 3.57 -5.91 -3.86
CA LEU A 60 2.27 -5.67 -4.47
C LEU A 60 2.22 -4.30 -5.13
N GLN A 61 2.71 -3.27 -4.45
CA GLN A 61 2.73 -1.91 -4.98
C GLN A 61 3.51 -1.82 -6.29
N LYS A 62 4.66 -2.47 -6.36
CA LYS A 62 5.47 -2.50 -7.59
C LYS A 62 4.72 -3.14 -8.75
N LYS A 63 4.04 -4.25 -8.50
CA LYS A 63 3.24 -4.93 -9.53
C LYS A 63 2.08 -4.05 -10.01
N VAL A 64 1.37 -3.42 -9.09
CA VAL A 64 0.26 -2.52 -9.44
C VAL A 64 0.76 -1.35 -10.26
N ALA A 65 1.90 -0.77 -9.89
CA ALA A 65 2.49 0.35 -10.62
C ALA A 65 2.83 -0.02 -12.07
N GLU A 66 3.22 -1.27 -12.32
CA GLU A 66 3.51 -1.75 -13.69
C GLU A 66 2.24 -1.95 -14.51
N ILE A 67 1.15 -2.38 -13.88
CA ILE A 67 -0.09 -2.75 -14.57
C ILE A 67 -1.01 -1.55 -14.80
N LYS A 68 -1.13 -0.67 -13.79
CA LYS A 68 -2.11 0.43 -13.82
C LYS A 68 -1.75 1.48 -14.86
N LYS A 69 -2.75 2.22 -15.29
CA LYS A 69 -2.55 3.39 -16.16
C LYS A 69 -2.11 4.60 -15.32
N ASP A 70 -1.46 5.56 -15.96
CA ASP A 70 -0.94 6.76 -15.30
C ASP A 70 -2.03 7.59 -14.63
N LYS A 71 -3.24 7.55 -15.15
CA LYS A 71 -4.37 8.30 -14.58
C LYS A 71 -4.86 7.76 -13.25
N SER A 72 -4.54 6.54 -12.90
CA SER A 72 -4.99 5.91 -11.65
C SER A 72 -4.04 6.26 -10.50
N PHE A 73 -4.60 6.73 -9.38
CA PHE A 73 -3.83 7.02 -8.18
C PHE A 73 -3.40 5.74 -7.49
N LEU A 74 -2.26 5.79 -6.83
CA LEU A 74 -1.72 4.67 -6.06
C LEU A 74 -1.44 5.15 -4.64
N ILE A 75 -2.17 4.59 -3.69
CA ILE A 75 -2.01 4.91 -2.28
C ILE A 75 -1.30 3.74 -1.60
N ALA A 76 -0.15 4.02 -0.98
CA ALA A 76 0.61 3.01 -0.25
C ALA A 76 0.07 2.88 1.17
N SER A 77 -0.11 1.65 1.63
CA SER A 77 -0.58 1.35 2.98
C SER A 77 -0.05 -0.01 3.40
N GLY A 78 0.16 -0.18 4.71
CA GLY A 78 0.64 -1.45 5.26
C GLY A 78 2.16 -1.53 5.37
N GLY A 79 2.64 -1.85 6.56
CA GLY A 79 4.05 -2.05 6.82
C GLY A 79 4.90 -0.80 6.85
N VAL A 80 4.29 0.38 6.91
CA VAL A 80 5.02 1.65 6.95
C VAL A 80 5.29 2.00 8.41
N MET A 81 6.53 1.80 8.85
CA MET A 81 6.94 1.93 10.24
C MET A 81 7.97 3.03 10.49
N SER A 82 8.51 3.63 9.43
CA SER A 82 9.54 4.66 9.54
C SER A 82 9.43 5.66 8.41
N ALA A 83 10.14 6.79 8.53
CA ALA A 83 10.23 7.77 7.46
C ALA A 83 10.91 7.20 6.22
N ASP A 84 11.88 6.31 6.41
CA ASP A 84 12.53 5.63 5.28
C ASP A 84 11.55 4.74 4.52
N ASP A 85 10.64 4.09 5.23
CA ASP A 85 9.58 3.29 4.60
C ASP A 85 8.66 4.17 3.76
N VAL A 86 8.31 5.36 4.25
CA VAL A 86 7.51 6.33 3.49
C VAL A 86 8.24 6.72 2.20
N GLN A 87 9.51 7.06 2.31
CA GLN A 87 10.32 7.43 1.15
C GLN A 87 10.40 6.29 0.13
N GLU A 88 10.62 5.07 0.59
CA GLU A 88 10.67 3.90 -0.29
C GLU A 88 9.35 3.72 -1.06
N ARG A 89 8.21 3.88 -0.37
CA ARG A 89 6.91 3.73 -1.02
C ARG A 89 6.66 4.86 -2.03
N LEU A 90 7.05 6.09 -1.71
CA LEU A 90 6.95 7.23 -2.64
C LEU A 90 7.86 7.06 -3.85
N CYS A 91 9.07 6.54 -3.65
CA CYS A 91 10.01 6.28 -4.75
C CYS A 91 9.55 5.14 -5.66
N ASN A 92 8.62 4.30 -5.20
CA ASN A 92 8.06 3.20 -5.98
C ASN A 92 6.65 3.51 -6.47
N SER A 93 6.43 4.74 -6.90
CA SER A 93 5.25 5.20 -7.63
C SER A 93 4.00 5.44 -6.78
N ALA A 94 4.10 5.48 -5.45
CA ALA A 94 2.95 5.87 -4.64
C ALA A 94 2.71 7.37 -4.74
N ASP A 95 1.47 7.76 -4.89
CA ASP A 95 1.07 9.17 -4.88
C ASP A 95 0.83 9.66 -3.45
N LEU A 96 0.32 8.77 -2.59
CA LEU A 96 0.05 9.06 -1.19
C LEU A 96 0.44 7.85 -0.34
N VAL A 97 0.70 8.10 0.94
CA VAL A 97 1.02 7.04 1.90
C VAL A 97 0.10 7.16 3.12
N GLN A 98 -0.52 6.04 3.50
CA GLN A 98 -1.33 5.95 4.71
C GLN A 98 -0.53 5.32 5.83
N LEU A 99 -0.62 5.88 7.04
CA LEU A 99 0.04 5.38 8.23
C LEU A 99 -1.01 4.86 9.21
N TYR A 100 -0.85 3.63 9.70
CA TYR A 100 -1.72 3.08 10.74
C TYR A 100 -0.89 2.41 11.85
N SER A 101 -0.30 1.25 11.58
CA SER A 101 0.50 0.54 12.59
C SER A 101 1.71 1.35 13.03
N GLY A 102 2.38 2.02 12.09
CA GLY A 102 3.52 2.88 12.42
C GLY A 102 3.12 4.02 13.33
N TYR A 103 1.97 4.64 13.08
CA TYR A 103 1.47 5.71 13.92
C TYR A 103 1.12 5.22 15.33
N ILE A 104 0.55 4.02 15.45
CA ILE A 104 0.22 3.44 16.76
C ILE A 104 1.48 3.27 17.62
N TYR A 105 2.59 2.79 17.01
CA TYR A 105 3.83 2.52 17.75
C TYR A 105 4.71 3.76 17.94
N TYR A 106 4.78 4.66 16.96
CA TYR A 106 5.74 5.77 16.97
C TYR A 106 5.08 7.14 17.04
N GLY A 107 3.77 7.23 16.83
CA GLY A 107 2.99 8.45 17.00
C GLY A 107 3.43 9.60 16.13
N ASN A 108 3.37 10.80 16.71
CA ASN A 108 3.67 12.04 15.99
C ASN A 108 5.11 12.16 15.51
N SER A 109 6.03 11.43 16.14
CA SER A 109 7.43 11.43 15.72
C SER A 109 7.58 10.88 14.30
N LEU A 110 6.92 9.73 14.01
CA LEU A 110 6.92 9.16 12.68
C LEU A 110 6.26 10.11 11.68
N LEU A 111 5.13 10.69 12.04
CA LEU A 111 4.41 11.59 11.14
C LEU A 111 5.25 12.82 10.79
N ARG A 112 5.95 13.40 11.77
CA ARG A 112 6.81 14.53 11.55
C ARG A 112 7.96 14.19 10.60
N ASP A 113 8.63 13.07 10.83
CA ASP A 113 9.75 12.64 9.99
C ASP A 113 9.29 12.36 8.56
N ALA A 114 8.11 11.75 8.40
CA ALA A 114 7.55 11.47 7.10
C ALA A 114 7.23 12.76 6.33
N LEU A 115 6.69 13.78 7.02
CA LEU A 115 6.37 15.06 6.40
C LEU A 115 7.64 15.79 5.95
N GLU A 116 8.74 15.70 6.70
CA GLU A 116 10.02 16.31 6.31
C GLU A 116 10.54 15.66 5.01
N ILE A 117 10.44 14.35 4.88
CA ILE A 117 10.88 13.64 3.69
C ILE A 117 10.00 14.01 2.49
N SER A 118 8.68 14.04 2.66
CA SER A 118 7.77 14.30 1.56
C SER A 118 7.79 15.74 1.06
N SER A 119 8.31 16.68 1.87
CA SER A 119 8.42 18.09 1.48
C SER A 119 9.77 18.47 0.91
N SER A 120 10.70 17.53 0.87
CA SER A 120 12.05 17.78 0.35
C SER A 120 12.21 17.48 -1.14
#